data_f16a0a3a3bf8166e658190d1df1c972e
#
_entry.id   f16a0a3a3bf8166e658190d1df1c972e
#
_cell.length_a   1.000
_cell.length_b   1.000
_cell.length_c   1.000
_cell.angle_alpha   90.00
_cell.angle_beta   90.00
_cell.angle_gamma   90.00
#
_symmetry.space_group_name_H-M   'P 1'
#
loop_
_entity.id
_entity.type
_entity.pdbx_description
1 polymer ?
#
loop_
_entity_poly.entity_id
_entity_poly.type
_entity_poly.pdbx_seq_one_letter_code
_entity_poly.pdbx_strand_id
1 'polypeptide(L)'
;MPRIIVDASTGLTEGSLGWIRVTPAAGVTLNGGEVAGEPLHFEPAGENRLRALVGVPVEAGDSVGVSLFLLGPEWSDTALAYLPVRRSGYPSEVLKVAPGFVKPDSAAAARIQSEILKSRQVSRRSQSRTRLWTGPFRLPRSTRITSPFGTARVFNGEVQSRHLGTDFAGAVGEPVLAAGRGIVALVGNFYLAGGTIYLDHGAGLVTAYFHLSRAYVRQGQMVKPGQRIGAVGRSGRVTGPHLHWVARYGTISVDPMSLLQIFPAAP
;
A
#
# COMPACT_ATOMS: atom_id res chain seq x y z
N MET A 1 -34.98 10.58 4.76
CA MET A 1 -33.58 11.09 4.74
C MET A 1 -32.65 9.90 4.55
N PRO A 2 -31.50 10.04 3.90
CA PRO A 2 -30.55 8.96 3.80
C PRO A 2 -30.10 8.51 5.20
N ARG A 3 -29.94 7.20 5.40
CA ARG A 3 -29.49 6.62 6.69
C ARG A 3 -28.02 6.95 6.99
N ILE A 4 -27.25 7.31 5.96
CA ILE A 4 -25.83 7.61 6.06
C ILE A 4 -25.40 8.52 4.89
N ILE A 5 -24.47 9.43 5.17
CA ILE A 5 -23.82 10.26 4.15
C ILE A 5 -22.36 9.85 4.09
N VAL A 6 -21.87 9.66 2.88
CA VAL A 6 -20.44 9.31 2.62
C VAL A 6 -19.88 10.33 1.65
N ASP A 7 -18.72 10.88 1.98
CA ASP A 7 -17.96 11.76 1.10
C ASP A 7 -16.46 11.45 1.14
N ALA A 8 -15.73 11.82 0.10
CA ALA A 8 -14.27 11.79 0.08
C ALA A 8 -13.74 13.14 0.56
N SER A 9 -12.95 13.14 1.63
CA SER A 9 -12.38 14.36 2.22
C SER A 9 -11.43 15.10 1.28
N THR A 10 -10.78 14.36 0.41
CA THR A 10 -9.92 14.81 -0.69
C THR A 10 -10.30 13.94 -1.88
N GLY A 11 -10.39 14.48 -3.08
CA GLY A 11 -10.77 13.68 -4.26
C GLY A 11 -9.93 12.40 -4.35
N LEU A 12 -10.59 11.26 -4.54
CA LEU A 12 -9.93 9.97 -4.71
C LEU A 12 -9.28 9.90 -6.11
N THR A 13 -8.13 9.23 -6.18
CA THR A 13 -7.40 9.03 -7.44
C THR A 13 -7.03 7.55 -7.57
N GLU A 14 -7.07 7.00 -8.78
CA GLU A 14 -6.62 5.62 -9.03
C GLU A 14 -5.26 5.35 -8.39
N GLY A 15 -5.15 4.20 -7.74
CA GLY A 15 -3.90 3.76 -7.12
C GLY A 15 -3.46 4.58 -5.92
N SER A 16 -4.31 5.43 -5.32
CA SER A 16 -3.92 6.27 -4.18
C SER A 16 -4.55 5.82 -2.86
N LEU A 17 -4.00 6.32 -1.76
CA LEU A 17 -4.68 6.37 -0.46
C LEU A 17 -5.50 7.65 -0.36
N GLY A 18 -6.65 7.56 0.29
CA GLY A 18 -7.48 8.72 0.59
C GLY A 18 -8.26 8.55 1.87
N TRP A 19 -8.87 9.63 2.35
CA TRP A 19 -9.79 9.59 3.48
C TRP A 19 -11.23 9.69 2.98
N ILE A 20 -12.09 8.83 3.49
CA ILE A 20 -13.54 9.02 3.41
C ILE A 20 -14.07 9.50 4.77
N ARG A 21 -15.15 10.28 4.74
CA ARG A 21 -15.94 10.66 5.90
C ARG A 21 -17.30 10.00 5.82
N VAL A 22 -17.79 9.62 6.98
CA VAL A 22 -19.09 8.96 7.12
C VAL A 22 -19.87 9.65 8.24
N THR A 23 -21.09 10.04 7.93
CA THR A 23 -22.00 10.67 8.90
C THR A 23 -23.26 9.81 9.01
N PRO A 24 -23.39 8.97 10.05
CA PRO A 24 -24.62 8.22 10.30
C PRO A 24 -25.79 9.15 10.66
N ALA A 25 -27.00 8.80 10.26
CA ALA A 25 -28.21 9.49 10.74
C ALA A 25 -28.46 9.21 12.22
N ALA A 26 -29.32 10.02 12.86
CA ALA A 26 -29.70 9.79 14.26
C ALA A 26 -30.28 8.37 14.44
N GLY A 27 -29.86 7.66 15.48
CA GLY A 27 -30.28 6.28 15.76
C GLY A 27 -29.67 5.21 14.88
N VAL A 28 -28.71 5.54 14.01
CA VAL A 28 -27.95 4.59 13.18
C VAL A 28 -26.56 4.44 13.73
N THR A 29 -26.14 3.20 13.96
CA THR A 29 -24.76 2.86 14.34
C THR A 29 -24.02 2.27 13.13
N LEU A 30 -22.82 2.78 12.85
CA LEU A 30 -21.92 2.19 11.87
C LEU A 30 -21.15 1.03 12.52
N ASN A 31 -21.38 -0.18 12.07
CA ASN A 31 -20.77 -1.41 12.59
C ASN A 31 -19.54 -1.87 11.79
N GLY A 32 -19.16 -1.13 10.75
CA GLY A 32 -18.04 -1.45 9.89
C GLY A 32 -18.30 -1.08 8.44
N GLY A 33 -17.41 -1.49 7.58
CA GLY A 33 -17.55 -1.31 6.13
C GLY A 33 -16.33 -1.83 5.39
N GLU A 34 -16.40 -1.77 4.07
CA GLU A 34 -15.31 -2.21 3.19
C GLU A 34 -15.24 -1.38 1.91
N VAL A 35 -14.05 -1.34 1.31
CA VAL A 35 -13.78 -0.79 -0.02
C VAL A 35 -12.96 -1.81 -0.80
N ALA A 36 -13.42 -2.18 -2.00
CA ALA A 36 -12.75 -3.17 -2.87
C ALA A 36 -12.38 -4.48 -2.12
N GLY A 37 -13.25 -4.93 -1.20
CA GLY A 37 -13.07 -6.14 -0.39
C GLY A 37 -12.10 -6.00 0.80
N GLU A 38 -11.59 -4.78 1.08
CA GLU A 38 -10.74 -4.53 2.23
C GLU A 38 -11.52 -3.81 3.34
N PRO A 39 -11.43 -4.30 4.60
CA PRO A 39 -12.11 -3.71 5.73
C PRO A 39 -11.69 -2.26 5.99
N LEU A 40 -12.63 -1.44 6.42
CA LEU A 40 -12.41 -0.06 6.82
C LEU A 40 -12.21 0.07 8.33
N HIS A 41 -11.22 0.84 8.73
CA HIS A 41 -10.92 1.16 10.14
C HIS A 41 -11.39 2.57 10.44
N PHE A 42 -12.56 2.69 11.04
CA PHE A 42 -13.18 3.96 11.37
C PHE A 42 -12.59 4.58 12.62
N GLU A 43 -12.39 5.89 12.58
CA GLU A 43 -11.99 6.70 13.74
C GLU A 43 -12.86 7.97 13.82
N PRO A 44 -13.03 8.54 15.02
CA PRO A 44 -13.77 9.81 15.19
C PRO A 44 -13.14 10.94 14.35
N ALA A 45 -13.99 11.76 13.71
CA ALA A 45 -13.58 12.89 12.87
C ALA A 45 -14.41 14.15 13.14
N GLY A 46 -14.86 14.32 14.36
CA GLY A 46 -15.72 15.40 14.85
C GLY A 46 -17.02 14.86 15.41
N GLU A 47 -17.93 15.77 15.75
CA GLU A 47 -19.22 15.41 16.30
C GLU A 47 -20.05 14.62 15.27
N ASN A 48 -20.51 13.42 15.67
CA ASN A 48 -21.27 12.48 14.85
C ASN A 48 -20.66 12.16 13.47
N ARG A 49 -19.33 12.28 13.33
CA ARG A 49 -18.59 11.97 12.10
C ARG A 49 -17.49 10.96 12.35
N LEU A 50 -17.36 10.05 11.42
CA LEU A 50 -16.29 9.06 11.36
C LEU A 50 -15.50 9.26 10.09
N ARG A 51 -14.24 8.84 10.10
CA ARG A 51 -13.44 8.75 8.88
C ARG A 51 -12.71 7.42 8.83
N ALA A 52 -12.40 6.96 7.63
CA ALA A 52 -11.56 5.80 7.40
C ALA A 52 -10.59 6.06 6.25
N LEU A 53 -9.40 5.48 6.36
CA LEU A 53 -8.45 5.42 5.25
C LEU A 53 -8.94 4.39 4.25
N VAL A 54 -8.84 4.71 2.96
CA VAL A 54 -9.19 3.80 1.86
C VAL A 54 -8.04 3.69 0.88
N GLY A 55 -7.81 2.47 0.38
CA GLY A 55 -6.95 2.23 -0.77
C GLY A 55 -7.80 2.16 -2.04
N VAL A 56 -7.48 2.96 -3.03
CA VAL A 56 -8.14 2.92 -4.34
C VAL A 56 -7.34 2.02 -5.26
N PRO A 57 -7.93 0.96 -5.85
CA PRO A 57 -7.22 0.12 -6.81
C PRO A 57 -6.69 0.91 -8.01
N VAL A 58 -5.58 0.45 -8.59
CA VAL A 58 -4.95 1.08 -9.76
C VAL A 58 -5.80 1.00 -11.04
N GLU A 59 -6.83 0.18 -11.01
CA GLU A 59 -7.79 -0.02 -12.11
C GLU A 59 -9.23 0.15 -11.61
N ALA A 60 -9.45 1.10 -10.70
CA ALA A 60 -10.79 1.37 -10.14
C ALA A 60 -11.79 1.93 -11.14
N GLY A 61 -11.30 2.51 -12.26
CA GLY A 61 -12.15 3.23 -13.21
C GLY A 61 -12.60 4.59 -12.67
N ASP A 62 -13.85 4.97 -12.95
CA ASP A 62 -14.36 6.30 -12.64
C ASP A 62 -14.99 6.39 -11.24
N SER A 63 -15.13 5.26 -10.53
CA SER A 63 -15.68 5.21 -9.17
C SER A 63 -15.19 3.99 -8.39
N VAL A 64 -15.25 4.08 -7.06
CA VAL A 64 -15.04 2.95 -6.16
C VAL A 64 -16.24 2.76 -5.26
N GLY A 65 -16.71 1.51 -5.14
CA GLY A 65 -17.82 1.13 -4.27
C GLY A 65 -17.37 1.05 -2.80
N VAL A 66 -18.18 1.61 -1.91
CA VAL A 66 -18.04 1.54 -0.46
C VAL A 66 -19.25 0.83 0.10
N SER A 67 -19.06 -0.29 0.79
CA SER A 67 -20.10 -0.97 1.55
C SER A 67 -19.99 -0.55 3.02
N LEU A 68 -21.11 -0.14 3.63
CA LEU A 68 -21.18 0.26 5.04
C LEU A 68 -22.20 -0.57 5.77
N PHE A 69 -21.81 -1.20 6.86
CA PHE A 69 -22.64 -2.08 7.67
C PHE A 69 -23.31 -1.27 8.79
N LEU A 70 -24.63 -1.19 8.74
CA LEU A 70 -25.43 -0.33 9.61
C LEU A 70 -26.26 -1.16 10.58
N LEU A 71 -26.38 -0.67 11.81
CA LEU A 71 -27.25 -1.22 12.84
C LEU A 71 -28.22 -0.13 13.33
N GLY A 72 -29.48 -0.51 13.45
CA GLY A 72 -30.50 0.24 14.19
C GLY A 72 -31.00 -0.60 15.38
N PRO A 73 -31.98 -0.10 16.16
CA PRO A 73 -32.46 -0.78 17.36
C PRO A 73 -32.93 -2.21 17.12
N GLU A 74 -33.57 -2.47 15.98
CA GLU A 74 -34.15 -3.78 15.64
C GLU A 74 -33.87 -4.21 14.19
N TRP A 75 -32.88 -3.58 13.53
CA TRP A 75 -32.55 -3.88 12.14
C TRP A 75 -31.05 -3.80 11.88
N SER A 76 -30.61 -4.53 10.87
CA SER A 76 -29.29 -4.36 10.26
C SER A 76 -29.44 -4.18 8.74
N ASP A 77 -28.55 -3.41 8.13
CA ASP A 77 -28.59 -3.12 6.70
C ASP A 77 -27.19 -2.85 6.16
N THR A 78 -27.03 -2.91 4.85
CA THR A 78 -25.81 -2.53 4.14
C THR A 78 -26.09 -1.40 3.19
N ALA A 79 -25.51 -0.23 3.46
CA ALA A 79 -25.56 0.90 2.54
C ALA A 79 -24.40 0.81 1.54
N LEU A 80 -24.72 1.01 0.25
CA LEU A 80 -23.74 1.10 -0.82
C LEU A 80 -23.61 2.54 -1.27
N ALA A 81 -22.37 3.02 -1.36
CA ALA A 81 -22.03 4.33 -1.92
C ALA A 81 -20.97 4.16 -3.00
N TYR A 82 -21.04 4.97 -4.05
CA TYR A 82 -20.04 5.02 -5.11
C TYR A 82 -19.36 6.38 -5.06
N LEU A 83 -18.07 6.37 -4.77
CA LEU A 83 -17.25 7.57 -4.69
C LEU A 83 -16.53 7.81 -6.01
N PRO A 84 -16.57 9.02 -6.58
CA PRO A 84 -15.89 9.32 -7.81
C PRO A 84 -14.37 9.21 -7.66
N VAL A 85 -13.72 8.65 -8.66
CA VAL A 85 -12.28 8.45 -8.74
C VAL A 85 -11.73 9.16 -9.97
N ARG A 86 -10.70 9.97 -9.79
CA ARG A 86 -9.95 10.54 -10.92
C ARG A 86 -9.00 9.50 -11.49
N ARG A 87 -9.00 9.35 -12.79
CA ARG A 87 -8.03 8.49 -13.49
C ARG A 87 -6.63 9.07 -13.41
N SER A 88 -5.65 8.19 -13.30
CA SER A 88 -4.23 8.52 -13.36
C SER A 88 -3.69 8.23 -14.74
N GLY A 89 -3.03 9.20 -15.37
CA GLY A 89 -2.34 9.02 -16.65
C GLY A 89 -0.99 8.32 -16.43
N TYR A 90 -1.00 7.02 -16.15
CA TYR A 90 0.22 6.27 -15.90
C TYR A 90 1.09 6.11 -17.14
N PRO A 91 2.41 6.37 -17.07
CA PRO A 91 3.32 6.17 -18.20
C PRO A 91 3.53 4.69 -18.51
N SER A 92 4.24 4.40 -19.59
CA SER A 92 4.68 3.06 -19.96
C SER A 92 6.19 3.03 -20.17
N GLU A 93 6.80 1.87 -19.89
CA GLU A 93 8.24 1.61 -20.09
C GLU A 93 8.50 0.20 -20.59
N VAL A 94 9.55 0.07 -21.41
CA VAL A 94 10.06 -1.24 -21.87
C VAL A 94 11.36 -1.53 -21.17
N LEU A 95 11.45 -2.68 -20.52
CA LEU A 95 12.59 -3.09 -19.71
C LEU A 95 13.21 -4.37 -20.23
N LYS A 96 14.54 -4.45 -20.19
CA LYS A 96 15.30 -5.67 -20.47
C LYS A 96 15.79 -6.27 -19.15
N VAL A 97 15.44 -7.53 -18.91
CA VAL A 97 15.86 -8.31 -17.74
C VAL A 97 16.31 -9.70 -18.17
N ALA A 98 16.99 -10.44 -17.28
CA ALA A 98 17.40 -11.81 -17.57
C ALA A 98 16.17 -12.69 -17.87
N PRO A 99 16.26 -13.61 -18.87
CA PRO A 99 15.11 -14.39 -19.34
C PRO A 99 14.36 -15.16 -18.24
N GLY A 100 15.04 -15.71 -17.26
CA GLY A 100 14.43 -16.43 -16.13
C GLY A 100 13.49 -15.56 -15.25
N PHE A 101 13.60 -14.23 -15.30
CA PHE A 101 12.66 -13.33 -14.62
C PHE A 101 11.40 -13.05 -15.45
N VAL A 102 11.39 -13.40 -16.75
CA VAL A 102 10.23 -13.27 -17.64
C VAL A 102 9.51 -14.61 -17.76
N LYS A 103 10.28 -15.66 -18.00
CA LYS A 103 9.79 -17.05 -18.10
C LYS A 103 10.47 -17.91 -17.02
N PRO A 104 10.01 -17.83 -15.74
CA PRO A 104 10.55 -18.65 -14.68
C PRO A 104 10.26 -20.14 -14.95
N ASP A 105 11.20 -21.00 -14.61
CA ASP A 105 10.96 -22.45 -14.59
C ASP A 105 9.91 -22.83 -13.50
N SER A 106 9.52 -24.10 -13.45
CA SER A 106 8.49 -24.57 -12.52
C SER A 106 8.87 -24.34 -11.04
N ALA A 107 10.14 -24.50 -10.68
CA ALA A 107 10.63 -24.30 -9.32
C ALA A 107 10.59 -22.81 -8.93
N ALA A 108 11.06 -21.93 -9.81
CA ALA A 108 10.98 -20.49 -9.63
C ALA A 108 9.52 -19.99 -9.59
N ALA A 109 8.64 -20.52 -10.44
CA ALA A 109 7.22 -20.21 -10.44
C ALA A 109 6.55 -20.60 -9.10
N ALA A 110 6.81 -21.80 -8.59
CA ALA A 110 6.30 -22.25 -7.29
C ALA A 110 6.82 -21.37 -6.14
N ARG A 111 8.11 -20.99 -6.18
CA ARG A 111 8.72 -20.06 -5.23
C ARG A 111 8.03 -18.71 -5.25
N ILE A 112 7.82 -18.13 -6.44
CA ILE A 112 7.13 -16.84 -6.61
C ILE A 112 5.71 -16.91 -5.98
N GLN A 113 4.95 -17.98 -6.24
CA GLN A 113 3.62 -18.14 -5.66
C GLN A 113 3.66 -18.20 -4.12
N SER A 114 4.59 -18.97 -3.55
CA SER A 114 4.79 -19.03 -2.10
C SER A 114 5.12 -17.65 -1.51
N GLU A 115 5.98 -16.87 -2.17
CA GLU A 115 6.37 -15.52 -1.75
C GLU A 115 5.22 -14.51 -1.84
N ILE A 116 4.36 -14.62 -2.86
CA ILE A 116 3.12 -13.84 -2.98
C ILE A 116 2.18 -14.16 -1.80
N LEU A 117 2.00 -15.42 -1.44
CA LEU A 117 1.17 -15.81 -0.31
C LEU A 117 1.71 -15.25 1.02
N LYS A 118 3.03 -15.30 1.24
CA LYS A 118 3.67 -14.71 2.43
C LYS A 118 3.41 -13.20 2.50
N SER A 119 3.54 -12.49 1.38
CA SER A 119 3.30 -11.04 1.33
C SER A 119 1.83 -10.67 1.59
N ARG A 120 0.88 -11.44 1.04
CA ARG A 120 -0.56 -11.29 1.31
C ARG A 120 -0.89 -11.56 2.78
N GLN A 121 -0.23 -12.55 3.39
CA GLN A 121 -0.43 -12.85 4.81
C GLN A 121 0.01 -11.69 5.72
N VAL A 122 1.10 -10.98 5.37
CA VAL A 122 1.48 -9.75 6.08
C VAL A 122 0.35 -8.72 6.03
N SER A 123 -0.18 -8.45 4.84
CA SER A 123 -1.28 -7.50 4.64
C SER A 123 -2.55 -7.88 5.43
N ARG A 124 -2.95 -9.16 5.36
CA ARG A 124 -4.13 -9.65 6.10
C ARG A 124 -3.97 -9.52 7.63
N ARG A 125 -2.77 -9.81 8.16
CA ARG A 125 -2.49 -9.65 9.60
C ARG A 125 -2.52 -8.19 10.04
N SER A 126 -2.14 -7.27 9.17
CA SER A 126 -2.18 -5.84 9.43
C SER A 126 -3.61 -5.34 9.66
N GLN A 127 -4.62 -5.95 9.01
CA GLN A 127 -6.04 -5.60 9.19
C GLN A 127 -6.53 -5.80 10.62
N SER A 128 -6.04 -6.81 11.33
CA SER A 128 -6.43 -7.07 12.73
C SER A 128 -5.56 -6.36 13.76
N ARG A 129 -4.55 -5.62 13.33
CA ARG A 129 -3.65 -4.88 14.21
C ARG A 129 -4.13 -3.45 14.41
N THR A 130 -4.11 -2.99 15.66
CA THR A 130 -4.31 -1.57 15.97
C THR A 130 -3.32 -0.69 15.23
N ARG A 131 -3.75 0.48 14.78
CA ARG A 131 -2.92 1.48 14.13
C ARG A 131 -1.71 1.85 15.00
N LEU A 132 -0.51 1.79 14.41
CA LEU A 132 0.76 2.09 15.09
C LEU A 132 1.30 3.50 14.78
N TRP A 133 0.84 4.11 13.71
CA TRP A 133 1.28 5.44 13.27
C TRP A 133 0.36 6.54 13.82
N THR A 134 0.98 7.64 14.27
CA THR A 134 0.29 8.80 14.85
C THR A 134 0.71 10.12 14.21
N GLY A 135 1.62 10.07 13.20
CA GLY A 135 2.17 11.24 12.55
C GLY A 135 2.57 10.93 11.10
N PRO A 136 3.16 11.91 10.43
CA PRO A 136 3.43 11.84 8.99
C PRO A 136 4.41 10.73 8.65
N PHE A 137 4.16 10.10 7.51
CA PHE A 137 5.12 9.24 6.85
C PHE A 137 6.24 10.07 6.20
N ARG A 138 7.39 9.44 5.99
CA ARG A 138 8.58 10.06 5.41
C ARG A 138 9.06 9.25 4.22
N LEU A 139 9.74 9.93 3.30
CA LEU A 139 10.44 9.25 2.22
C LEU A 139 11.49 8.28 2.80
N PRO A 140 11.57 7.04 2.30
CA PRO A 140 12.63 6.11 2.69
C PRO A 140 14.00 6.52 2.14
N ARG A 141 14.00 7.42 1.16
CA ARG A 141 15.17 8.07 0.54
C ARG A 141 14.76 9.40 -0.07
N SER A 142 15.61 10.42 0.04
CA SER A 142 15.41 11.74 -0.60
C SER A 142 16.24 11.83 -1.89
N THR A 143 15.99 10.91 -2.84
CA THR A 143 16.68 10.86 -4.14
C THR A 143 15.69 10.89 -5.29
N ARG A 144 16.19 11.04 -6.52
CA ARG A 144 15.36 11.09 -7.73
C ARG A 144 14.52 9.82 -7.87
N ILE A 145 13.24 9.97 -8.17
CA ILE A 145 12.36 8.89 -8.60
C ILE A 145 12.77 8.49 -10.02
N THR A 146 13.04 7.21 -10.23
CA THR A 146 13.44 6.63 -11.51
C THR A 146 12.30 6.00 -12.26
N SER A 147 11.30 5.46 -11.52
CA SER A 147 10.08 4.93 -12.10
C SER A 147 8.92 5.11 -11.09
N PRO A 148 7.85 5.84 -11.45
CA PRO A 148 6.72 6.07 -10.55
C PRO A 148 5.81 4.84 -10.45
N PHE A 149 4.96 4.83 -9.43
CA PHE A 149 3.88 3.87 -9.27
C PHE A 149 2.93 3.91 -10.48
N GLY A 150 2.32 2.77 -10.79
CA GLY A 150 1.32 2.63 -11.86
C GLY A 150 1.89 2.50 -13.27
N THR A 151 3.20 2.76 -13.48
CA THR A 151 3.86 2.62 -14.79
C THR A 151 3.57 1.25 -15.39
N ALA A 152 3.05 1.22 -16.62
CA ALA A 152 2.86 -0.02 -17.37
C ALA A 152 4.23 -0.53 -17.84
N ARG A 153 4.53 -1.80 -17.56
CA ARG A 153 5.84 -2.42 -17.86
C ARG A 153 5.72 -3.56 -18.85
N VAL A 154 6.52 -3.50 -19.89
CA VAL A 154 6.73 -4.58 -20.86
C VAL A 154 8.14 -5.11 -20.66
N PHE A 155 8.26 -6.36 -20.20
CA PHE A 155 9.56 -7.00 -19.98
C PHE A 155 9.95 -7.86 -21.20
N ASN A 156 11.08 -7.52 -21.83
CA ASN A 156 11.61 -8.23 -23.00
C ASN A 156 10.60 -8.37 -24.15
N GLY A 157 9.62 -7.47 -24.22
CA GLY A 157 8.54 -7.50 -25.22
C GLY A 157 7.42 -8.52 -24.97
N GLU A 158 7.48 -9.33 -23.89
CA GLU A 158 6.56 -10.44 -23.69
C GLU A 158 5.62 -10.29 -22.49
N VAL A 159 6.10 -9.79 -21.34
CA VAL A 159 5.31 -9.70 -20.10
C VAL A 159 4.87 -8.29 -19.87
N GLN A 160 3.55 -8.09 -19.77
CA GLN A 160 2.94 -6.83 -19.35
C GLN A 160 2.58 -6.90 -17.87
N SER A 161 2.95 -5.88 -17.11
CA SER A 161 2.61 -5.74 -15.70
C SER A 161 2.57 -4.27 -15.31
N ARG A 162 2.01 -3.96 -14.15
CA ARG A 162 2.07 -2.63 -13.55
C ARG A 162 3.18 -2.55 -12.52
N HIS A 163 3.83 -1.40 -12.43
CA HIS A 163 4.77 -1.07 -11.38
C HIS A 163 4.00 -0.71 -10.10
N LEU A 164 3.91 -1.64 -9.16
CA LEU A 164 3.13 -1.50 -7.93
C LEU A 164 3.95 -0.94 -6.75
N GLY A 165 4.82 0.02 -7.05
CA GLY A 165 5.64 0.76 -6.10
C GLY A 165 6.29 1.96 -6.79
N THR A 166 7.20 2.64 -6.09
CA THR A 166 7.98 3.76 -6.62
C THR A 166 9.46 3.43 -6.48
N ASP A 167 10.22 3.60 -7.57
CA ASP A 167 11.65 3.34 -7.60
C ASP A 167 12.45 4.62 -7.35
N PHE A 168 13.41 4.54 -6.42
CA PHE A 168 14.31 5.63 -6.06
C PHE A 168 15.75 5.29 -6.46
N ALA A 169 16.41 6.20 -7.15
CA ALA A 169 17.82 6.09 -7.48
C ALA A 169 18.67 5.82 -6.23
N GLY A 170 19.70 4.96 -6.34
CA GLY A 170 20.62 4.71 -5.25
C GLY A 170 21.75 3.76 -5.62
N ALA A 171 22.94 4.02 -5.10
CA ALA A 171 24.06 3.09 -5.20
C ALA A 171 23.92 1.94 -4.18
N VAL A 172 24.52 0.79 -4.49
CA VAL A 172 24.56 -0.35 -3.56
C VAL A 172 25.19 0.08 -2.23
N GLY A 173 24.54 -0.27 -1.11
CA GLY A 173 25.02 0.06 0.24
C GLY A 173 24.45 1.35 0.83
N GLU A 174 23.85 2.24 0.02
CA GLU A 174 23.24 3.47 0.51
C GLU A 174 22.03 3.20 1.43
N PRO A 175 21.79 4.09 2.41
CA PRO A 175 20.77 3.84 3.43
C PRO A 175 19.35 3.80 2.89
N VAL A 176 18.55 2.88 3.46
CA VAL A 176 17.09 2.80 3.33
C VAL A 176 16.47 2.98 4.70
N LEU A 177 15.53 3.92 4.81
CA LEU A 177 14.92 4.33 6.07
C LEU A 177 13.47 3.84 6.16
N ALA A 178 12.99 3.58 7.38
CA ALA A 178 11.59 3.29 7.65
C ALA A 178 10.72 4.52 7.36
N ALA A 179 9.72 4.37 6.51
CA ALA A 179 8.81 5.46 6.15
C ALA A 179 7.90 5.88 7.31
N GLY A 180 7.57 4.98 8.21
CA GLY A 180 6.70 5.21 9.34
C GLY A 180 7.03 4.31 10.53
N ARG A 181 6.40 4.58 11.69
CA ARG A 181 6.42 3.67 12.82
C ARG A 181 5.71 2.37 12.46
N GLY A 182 6.30 1.22 12.75
CA GLY A 182 5.73 -0.08 12.45
C GLY A 182 6.51 -1.23 13.06
N ILE A 183 5.98 -2.43 12.88
CA ILE A 183 6.64 -3.68 13.24
C ILE A 183 7.20 -4.30 11.96
N VAL A 184 8.43 -4.79 12.01
CA VAL A 184 9.02 -5.58 10.93
C VAL A 184 8.26 -6.90 10.83
N ALA A 185 7.36 -6.99 9.85
CA ALA A 185 6.49 -8.15 9.67
C ALA A 185 7.19 -9.30 8.93
N LEU A 186 8.15 -8.96 8.05
CA LEU A 186 8.91 -9.94 7.29
C LEU A 186 10.27 -9.37 6.89
N VAL A 187 11.30 -10.21 6.97
CA VAL A 187 12.62 -10.01 6.33
C VAL A 187 12.91 -11.26 5.52
N GLY A 188 13.32 -11.11 4.27
CA GLY A 188 13.56 -12.24 3.40
C GLY A 188 14.36 -11.90 2.14
N ASN A 189 14.53 -12.92 1.31
CA ASN A 189 15.11 -12.80 -0.03
C ASN A 189 14.17 -13.50 -1.02
N PHE A 190 13.42 -12.70 -1.78
CA PHE A 190 12.39 -13.14 -2.71
C PHE A 190 12.94 -13.22 -4.15
N TYR A 191 12.39 -14.10 -4.95
CA TYR A 191 12.87 -14.33 -6.32
C TYR A 191 12.81 -13.06 -7.18
N LEU A 192 11.64 -12.38 -7.18
CA LEU A 192 11.48 -11.15 -7.95
C LEU A 192 11.89 -9.90 -7.17
N ALA A 193 11.57 -9.82 -5.89
CA ALA A 193 11.81 -8.64 -5.08
C ALA A 193 13.22 -8.59 -4.46
N GLY A 194 13.99 -9.67 -4.53
CA GLY A 194 15.32 -9.73 -3.91
C GLY A 194 15.27 -9.56 -2.40
N GLY A 195 16.29 -8.94 -1.83
CA GLY A 195 16.34 -8.59 -0.42
C GLY A 195 15.14 -7.72 -0.05
N THR A 196 14.37 -8.15 0.94
CA THR A 196 13.00 -7.67 1.17
C THR A 196 12.76 -7.42 2.65
N ILE A 197 12.14 -6.26 2.98
CA ILE A 197 11.61 -5.93 4.31
C ILE A 197 10.18 -5.48 4.14
N TYR A 198 9.26 -5.99 4.98
CA TYR A 198 7.89 -5.49 5.13
C TYR A 198 7.72 -4.87 6.52
N LEU A 199 7.14 -3.67 6.58
CA LEU A 199 6.71 -3.02 7.81
C LEU A 199 5.19 -3.02 7.89
N ASP A 200 4.66 -3.58 8.96
CA ASP A 200 3.26 -3.52 9.32
C ASP A 200 3.03 -2.30 10.20
N HIS A 201 2.20 -1.38 9.72
CA HIS A 201 1.85 -0.14 10.42
C HIS A 201 0.51 -0.24 11.17
N GLY A 202 -0.19 -1.39 11.05
CA GLY A 202 -1.52 -1.62 11.61
C GLY A 202 -2.65 -0.99 10.78
N ALA A 203 -3.88 -1.35 11.10
CA ALA A 203 -5.10 -0.91 10.42
C ALA A 203 -5.03 -1.10 8.88
N GLY A 204 -4.50 -2.26 8.44
CA GLY A 204 -4.37 -2.63 7.04
C GLY A 204 -3.23 -1.96 6.27
N LEU A 205 -2.49 -1.03 6.88
CA LEU A 205 -1.43 -0.30 6.19
C LEU A 205 -0.07 -1.01 6.32
N VAL A 206 0.55 -1.30 5.18
CA VAL A 206 1.84 -1.99 5.07
C VAL A 206 2.74 -1.25 4.08
N THR A 207 4.03 -1.09 4.42
CA THR A 207 5.06 -0.68 3.44
C THR A 207 6.06 -1.79 3.24
N ALA A 208 6.66 -1.86 2.03
CA ALA A 208 7.70 -2.82 1.73
C ALA A 208 8.86 -2.17 0.96
N TYR A 209 10.05 -2.75 1.14
CA TYR A 209 11.32 -2.23 0.65
C TYR A 209 12.06 -3.38 -0.01
N PHE A 210 12.31 -3.26 -1.33
CA PHE A 210 12.84 -4.35 -2.14
C PHE A 210 14.21 -4.03 -2.75
N HIS A 211 14.78 -5.04 -3.37
CA HIS A 211 16.07 -5.04 -4.03
C HIS A 211 17.26 -4.73 -3.11
N LEU A 212 17.05 -4.94 -1.78
CA LEU A 212 18.04 -4.61 -0.76
C LEU A 212 19.28 -5.49 -0.86
N SER A 213 20.45 -4.90 -0.58
CA SER A 213 21.71 -5.63 -0.39
C SER A 213 21.84 -6.15 1.04
N ARG A 214 21.23 -5.47 2.02
CA ARG A 214 21.29 -5.85 3.44
C ARG A 214 20.06 -5.35 4.21
N ALA A 215 19.58 -6.16 5.14
CA ALA A 215 18.64 -5.76 6.19
C ALA A 215 19.41 -5.52 7.50
N TYR A 216 19.05 -4.45 8.22
CA TYR A 216 19.60 -4.10 9.55
C TYR A 216 18.60 -4.29 10.67
N VAL A 217 17.46 -4.90 10.36
CA VAL A 217 16.36 -5.17 11.28
C VAL A 217 15.97 -6.64 11.18
N ARG A 218 15.28 -7.13 12.21
CA ARG A 218 14.77 -8.51 12.29
C ARG A 218 13.26 -8.53 12.43
N GLN A 219 12.63 -9.60 12.01
CA GLN A 219 11.20 -9.80 12.18
C GLN A 219 10.79 -9.66 13.66
N GLY A 220 9.64 -9.00 13.89
CA GLY A 220 9.11 -8.67 15.22
C GLY A 220 9.67 -7.36 15.80
N GLN A 221 10.72 -6.79 15.25
CA GLN A 221 11.30 -5.53 15.73
C GLN A 221 10.37 -4.34 15.45
N MET A 222 10.16 -3.49 16.47
CA MET A 222 9.53 -2.19 16.29
C MET A 222 10.55 -1.20 15.71
N VAL A 223 10.15 -0.40 14.72
CA VAL A 223 10.96 0.65 14.11
C VAL A 223 10.28 2.01 14.23
N LYS A 224 11.10 3.07 14.23
CA LYS A 224 10.66 4.47 14.25
C LYS A 224 10.76 5.07 12.84
N PRO A 225 9.96 6.11 12.51
CA PRO A 225 10.12 6.85 11.26
C PRO A 225 11.56 7.37 11.11
N GLY A 226 12.16 7.19 9.92
CA GLY A 226 13.54 7.60 9.65
C GLY A 226 14.63 6.67 10.20
N GLN A 227 14.29 5.61 10.91
CA GLN A 227 15.26 4.61 11.34
C GLN A 227 15.84 3.87 10.14
N ARG A 228 17.17 3.72 10.07
CA ARG A 228 17.82 2.90 9.03
C ARG A 228 17.39 1.42 9.22
N ILE A 229 16.80 0.85 8.18
CA ILE A 229 16.30 -0.53 8.19
C ILE A 229 17.05 -1.43 7.20
N GLY A 230 17.65 -0.87 6.16
CA GLY A 230 18.36 -1.63 5.15
C GLY A 230 19.31 -0.79 4.33
N ALA A 231 19.86 -1.38 3.29
CA ALA A 231 20.71 -0.75 2.30
C ALA A 231 20.24 -1.11 0.88
N VAL A 232 20.33 -0.13 -0.02
CA VAL A 232 20.05 -0.30 -1.45
C VAL A 232 20.89 -1.44 -2.02
N GLY A 233 20.33 -2.21 -2.91
CA GLY A 233 20.98 -3.30 -3.61
C GLY A 233 20.60 -3.38 -5.08
N ARG A 234 20.83 -4.57 -5.65
CA ARG A 234 20.49 -4.92 -7.05
C ARG A 234 20.02 -6.37 -7.15
N SER A 235 19.43 -6.91 -6.09
CA SER A 235 18.97 -8.29 -6.02
C SER A 235 17.55 -8.44 -6.60
N GLY A 236 17.20 -9.63 -7.10
CA GLY A 236 15.92 -9.89 -7.74
C GLY A 236 15.83 -9.37 -9.17
N ARG A 237 14.60 -9.07 -9.65
CA ARG A 237 14.32 -8.62 -11.02
C ARG A 237 14.56 -7.13 -11.16
N VAL A 238 15.77 -6.73 -11.51
CA VAL A 238 16.19 -5.33 -11.64
C VAL A 238 17.01 -5.10 -12.91
N THR A 239 17.05 -3.87 -13.39
CA THR A 239 17.95 -3.41 -14.46
C THR A 239 19.21 -2.75 -13.91
N GLY A 240 19.20 -2.30 -12.68
CA GLY A 240 20.31 -1.65 -11.98
C GLY A 240 20.02 -1.40 -10.50
N PRO A 241 20.98 -0.86 -9.74
CA PRO A 241 20.76 -0.59 -8.31
C PRO A 241 19.70 0.50 -8.09
N HIS A 242 18.73 0.23 -7.21
CA HIS A 242 17.71 1.17 -6.78
C HIS A 242 16.98 0.64 -5.54
N LEU A 243 16.21 1.49 -4.88
CA LEU A 243 15.19 1.09 -3.92
C LEU A 243 13.84 1.03 -4.62
N HIS A 244 13.15 -0.10 -4.58
CA HIS A 244 11.73 -0.20 -4.89
C HIS A 244 10.92 -0.12 -3.59
N TRP A 245 10.10 0.93 -3.45
CA TRP A 245 9.27 1.17 -2.27
C TRP A 245 7.80 0.95 -2.58
N VAL A 246 7.12 0.15 -1.76
CA VAL A 246 5.73 -0.27 -1.93
C VAL A 246 4.89 0.21 -0.75
N ALA A 247 3.64 0.57 -1.01
CA ALA A 247 2.60 0.72 0.00
C ALA A 247 1.38 -0.14 -0.36
N ARG A 248 0.70 -0.64 0.68
CA ARG A 248 -0.54 -1.41 0.53
C ARG A 248 -1.53 -1.01 1.61
N TYR A 249 -2.80 -0.97 1.24
CA TYR A 249 -3.93 -1.00 2.16
C TYR A 249 -4.60 -2.38 2.01
N GLY A 250 -4.45 -3.23 3.03
CA GLY A 250 -4.77 -4.64 2.87
C GLY A 250 -4.00 -5.27 1.71
N THR A 251 -4.71 -5.86 0.76
CA THR A 251 -4.11 -6.45 -0.45
C THR A 251 -4.02 -5.49 -1.63
N ILE A 252 -4.63 -4.30 -1.52
CA ILE A 252 -4.61 -3.27 -2.55
C ILE A 252 -3.25 -2.57 -2.55
N SER A 253 -2.51 -2.65 -3.65
CA SER A 253 -1.30 -1.84 -3.85
C SER A 253 -1.69 -0.40 -4.19
N VAL A 254 -1.06 0.56 -3.51
CA VAL A 254 -1.31 1.99 -3.68
C VAL A 254 0.00 2.74 -3.88
N ASP A 255 -0.05 3.90 -4.51
CA ASP A 255 1.10 4.78 -4.66
C ASP A 255 1.67 5.14 -3.28
N PRO A 256 2.90 4.72 -2.96
CA PRO A 256 3.49 5.02 -1.67
C PRO A 256 3.69 6.53 -1.45
N MET A 257 3.73 7.34 -2.51
CA MET A 257 3.80 8.80 -2.39
C MET A 257 2.53 9.39 -1.78
N SER A 258 1.37 8.71 -1.92
CA SER A 258 0.13 9.13 -1.28
C SER A 258 0.18 9.07 0.26
N LEU A 259 1.06 8.24 0.84
CA LEU A 259 1.32 8.22 2.29
C LEU A 259 1.79 9.57 2.85
N LEU A 260 2.52 10.35 2.03
CA LEU A 260 3.02 11.66 2.45
C LEU A 260 1.92 12.72 2.50
N GLN A 261 0.80 12.46 1.80
CA GLN A 261 -0.33 13.39 1.65
C GLN A 261 -1.42 13.15 2.68
N ILE A 262 -1.57 11.91 3.18
CA ILE A 262 -2.60 11.59 4.20
C ILE A 262 -2.31 12.21 5.56
N PHE A 263 -1.04 12.59 5.81
CA PHE A 263 -0.58 13.39 6.93
C PHE A 263 0.42 14.42 6.39
N PRO A 264 -0.04 15.56 5.88
CA PRO A 264 0.88 16.63 5.55
C PRO A 264 1.70 16.97 6.80
N ALA A 265 3.00 17.22 6.62
CA ALA A 265 3.81 17.79 7.68
C ALA A 265 3.11 19.08 8.17
N ALA A 266 3.09 19.30 9.47
CA ALA A 266 2.62 20.58 10.00
C ALA A 266 3.42 21.70 9.29
N PRO A 267 2.76 22.80 8.89
CA PRO A 267 3.41 23.92 8.24
C PRO A 267 4.54 24.50 9.07
#